data_28107f73263df7740b7ef5f33deb995c
#
_entry.id   28107f73263df7740b7ef5f33deb995c
#
_cell.length_a   1.000
_cell.length_b   1.000
_cell.length_c   1.000
_cell.angle_alpha   90.00
_cell.angle_beta   90.00
_cell.angle_gamma   90.00
#
_symmetry.space_group_name_H-M   'P 1'
#
loop_
_entity.id
_entity.type
_entity.pdbx_description
1 polymer ?
#
loop_
_entity_poly.entity_id
_entity_poly.type
_entity_poly.pdbx_seq_one_letter_code
_entity_poly.pdbx_strand_id
1 'polypeptide(L)'
;MQESVHEFLKPRVVKVTPVNDLQAKVVIEPFERGFGHTLGNALRRILLSSMPGAAITEAEIEGVLHEYTSIEGVQEDVVEILLNLKQVAVAMNTRDTAELRISKKGPGPVTAGDLQLDHDVEVRNPDLVNANLSKARELNMILKVERGRGFRHA
;
A
#
# COMPACT_ATOMS: atom_id res chain seq x y z
N MET A 1 28.39 1.14 44.13
CA MET A 1 27.04 0.69 43.76
C MET A 1 27.20 -0.62 42.99
N GLN A 2 26.81 -1.74 43.59
CA GLN A 2 26.79 -3.03 42.87
C GLN A 2 25.67 -2.94 41.86
N GLU A 3 25.98 -2.88 40.56
CA GLU A 3 24.99 -3.12 39.52
C GLU A 3 24.49 -4.56 39.67
N SER A 4 23.19 -4.68 39.82
CA SER A 4 22.54 -5.96 39.98
C SER A 4 22.84 -6.83 38.73
N VAL A 5 23.48 -7.97 38.95
CA VAL A 5 23.86 -8.95 37.90
C VAL A 5 22.68 -9.49 37.12
N HIS A 6 21.46 -9.12 37.49
CA HIS A 6 20.17 -9.57 36.93
C HIS A 6 19.43 -8.51 36.12
N GLU A 7 20.01 -7.32 35.92
CA GLU A 7 19.35 -6.26 35.17
C GLU A 7 19.78 -6.31 33.70
N PHE A 8 18.83 -6.61 32.81
CA PHE A 8 19.08 -6.56 31.37
C PHE A 8 19.47 -5.15 30.92
N LEU A 9 20.42 -5.06 29.98
CA LEU A 9 20.75 -3.82 29.32
C LEU A 9 19.53 -3.23 28.62
N LYS A 10 19.10 -2.08 29.07
CA LYS A 10 17.98 -1.36 28.43
C LYS A 10 18.54 -0.42 27.35
N PRO A 11 17.96 -0.43 26.15
CA PRO A 11 18.38 0.50 25.10
C PRO A 11 18.15 1.93 25.57
N ARG A 12 19.18 2.77 25.42
CA ARG A 12 19.15 4.20 25.81
C ARG A 12 19.19 5.12 24.60
N VAL A 13 19.65 4.59 23.47
CA VAL A 13 19.80 5.35 22.24
C VAL A 13 18.88 4.75 21.20
N VAL A 14 18.01 5.59 20.64
CA VAL A 14 17.22 5.29 19.44
C VAL A 14 17.52 6.39 18.43
N LYS A 15 18.32 6.06 17.41
CA LYS A 15 18.66 7.00 16.34
C LYS A 15 17.95 6.61 15.06
N VAL A 16 17.13 7.51 14.55
CA VAL A 16 16.45 7.36 13.27
C VAL A 16 17.12 8.24 12.24
N THR A 17 17.58 7.66 11.15
CA THR A 17 18.17 8.38 10.02
C THR A 17 17.30 8.10 8.79
N PRO A 18 16.48 9.05 8.33
CA PRO A 18 15.71 8.89 7.10
C PRO A 18 16.65 8.79 5.90
N VAL A 19 16.37 7.86 5.00
CA VAL A 19 17.09 7.69 3.73
C VAL A 19 16.28 8.32 2.59
N ASN A 20 14.98 8.07 2.58
CA ASN A 20 13.99 8.67 1.69
C ASN A 20 12.60 8.57 2.33
N ASP A 21 11.54 8.98 1.63
CA ASP A 21 10.17 8.99 2.15
C ASP A 21 9.63 7.60 2.52
N LEU A 22 10.22 6.54 1.97
CA LEU A 22 9.80 5.16 2.17
C LEU A 22 10.80 4.32 2.97
N GLN A 23 11.96 4.89 3.33
CA GLN A 23 13.04 4.14 3.97
C GLN A 23 13.73 4.95 5.06
N ALA A 24 13.91 4.33 6.21
CA ALA A 24 14.72 4.88 7.30
C ALA A 24 15.62 3.81 7.90
N LYS A 25 16.79 4.23 8.38
CA LYS A 25 17.69 3.40 9.18
C LYS A 25 17.48 3.71 10.65
N VAL A 26 17.16 2.68 11.43
CA VAL A 26 16.97 2.80 12.88
C VAL A 26 18.09 2.06 13.59
N VAL A 27 18.77 2.73 14.51
CA VAL A 27 19.78 2.14 15.38
C VAL A 27 19.29 2.23 16.81
N ILE A 28 19.25 1.09 17.48
CA ILE A 28 18.81 0.95 18.86
C ILE A 28 19.94 0.27 19.64
N GLU A 29 20.42 0.92 20.68
CA GLU A 29 21.54 0.41 21.49
C GLU A 29 21.52 0.97 22.93
N PRO A 30 22.19 0.31 23.91
CA PRO A 30 22.82 -0.99 23.82
C PRO A 30 21.85 -2.16 24.01
N PHE A 31 22.24 -3.34 23.53
CA PHE A 31 21.56 -4.60 23.80
C PHE A 31 22.54 -5.64 24.28
N GLU A 32 22.05 -6.59 25.05
CA GLU A 32 22.80 -7.80 25.33
C GLU A 32 23.01 -8.64 24.05
N ARG A 33 24.06 -9.45 24.07
CA ARG A 33 24.45 -10.28 22.95
C ARG A 33 23.31 -11.23 22.54
N GLY A 34 22.94 -11.20 21.26
CA GLY A 34 21.87 -12.00 20.68
C GLY A 34 20.48 -11.39 20.78
N PHE A 35 20.27 -10.40 21.67
CA PHE A 35 18.95 -9.79 21.87
C PHE A 35 18.47 -8.96 20.66
N GLY A 36 19.41 -8.37 19.92
CA GLY A 36 19.11 -7.62 18.71
C GLY A 36 18.45 -8.48 17.63
N HIS A 37 18.88 -9.72 17.45
CA HIS A 37 18.25 -10.66 16.50
C HIS A 37 16.83 -11.02 16.92
N THR A 38 16.61 -11.29 18.21
CA THR A 38 15.27 -11.61 18.75
C THR A 38 14.31 -10.43 18.57
N LEU A 39 14.72 -9.23 18.95
CA LEU A 39 13.90 -8.03 18.81
C LEU A 39 13.65 -7.69 17.36
N GLY A 40 14.67 -7.73 16.50
CA GLY A 40 14.54 -7.46 15.07
C GLY A 40 13.56 -8.39 14.39
N ASN A 41 13.61 -9.68 14.72
CA ASN A 41 12.70 -10.68 14.18
C ASN A 41 11.26 -10.47 14.68
N ALA A 42 11.09 -10.16 15.96
CA ALA A 42 9.78 -9.85 16.55
C ALA A 42 9.17 -8.59 15.91
N LEU A 43 9.95 -7.52 15.78
CA LEU A 43 9.51 -6.28 15.13
C LEU A 43 9.12 -6.51 13.66
N ARG A 44 9.93 -7.27 12.91
CA ARG A 44 9.61 -7.61 11.53
C ARG A 44 8.26 -8.32 11.43
N ARG A 45 8.02 -9.31 12.27
CA ARG A 45 6.76 -10.07 12.28
C ARG A 45 5.56 -9.18 12.64
N ILE A 46 5.69 -8.33 13.63
CA ILE A 46 4.64 -7.41 14.05
C ILE A 46 4.33 -6.39 12.96
N LEU A 47 5.34 -5.80 12.35
CA LEU A 47 5.19 -4.82 11.28
C LEU A 47 4.48 -5.42 10.06
N LEU A 48 4.81 -6.66 9.69
CA LEU A 48 4.19 -7.32 8.53
C LEU A 48 2.79 -7.85 8.81
N SER A 49 2.47 -8.23 10.04
CA SER A 49 1.20 -8.90 10.37
C SER A 49 0.16 -8.01 11.02
N SER A 50 0.55 -6.92 11.65
CA SER A 50 -0.30 -6.23 12.61
C SER A 50 -0.47 -4.74 12.39
N MET A 51 0.29 -4.13 11.49
CA MET A 51 0.10 -2.72 11.16
C MET A 51 -1.20 -2.52 10.38
N PRO A 52 -2.09 -1.63 10.84
CA PRO A 52 -3.28 -1.29 10.08
C PRO A 52 -2.93 -0.47 8.85
N GLY A 53 -3.65 -0.70 7.76
CA GLY A 53 -3.52 0.04 6.52
C GLY A 53 -4.82 0.00 5.74
N ALA A 54 -4.86 0.66 4.59
CA ALA A 54 -5.95 0.59 3.64
C ALA A 54 -5.40 0.17 2.28
N ALA A 55 -6.20 -0.59 1.54
CA ALA A 55 -5.84 -1.04 0.19
C ALA A 55 -7.09 -1.23 -0.67
N ILE A 56 -6.90 -1.20 -1.98
CA ILE A 56 -7.92 -1.61 -2.94
C ILE A 56 -8.03 -3.14 -2.85
N THR A 57 -9.23 -3.65 -2.55
CA THR A 57 -9.49 -5.09 -2.37
C THR A 57 -10.30 -5.68 -3.51
N GLU A 58 -11.16 -4.89 -4.13
CA GLU A 58 -11.98 -5.32 -5.26
C GLU A 58 -11.95 -4.26 -6.36
N ALA A 59 -12.00 -4.70 -7.61
CA ALA A 59 -12.10 -3.82 -8.78
C ALA A 59 -13.15 -4.39 -9.73
N GLU A 60 -14.11 -3.56 -10.09
CA GLU A 60 -15.10 -3.82 -11.14
C GLU A 60 -14.77 -2.91 -12.31
N ILE A 61 -14.51 -3.51 -13.49
CA ILE A 61 -14.16 -2.78 -14.70
C ILE A 61 -15.30 -2.99 -15.68
N GLU A 62 -15.87 -1.91 -16.20
CA GLU A 62 -17.00 -1.98 -17.12
C GLU A 62 -16.64 -2.77 -18.39
N GLY A 63 -17.48 -3.76 -18.72
CA GLY A 63 -17.29 -4.63 -19.88
C GLY A 63 -16.28 -5.76 -19.69
N VAL A 64 -15.79 -5.99 -18.48
CA VAL A 64 -14.88 -7.08 -18.12
C VAL A 64 -15.60 -8.08 -17.23
N LEU A 65 -15.57 -9.37 -17.63
CA LEU A 65 -16.21 -10.45 -16.88
C LEU A 65 -15.21 -11.26 -16.03
N HIS A 66 -13.94 -11.28 -16.43
CA HIS A 66 -12.88 -11.99 -15.71
C HIS A 66 -11.51 -11.38 -16.02
N GLU A 67 -10.54 -11.64 -15.16
CA GLU A 67 -9.19 -11.07 -15.22
C GLU A 67 -8.34 -11.46 -16.42
N TYR A 68 -8.69 -12.55 -17.11
CA TYR A 68 -7.92 -13.07 -18.26
C TYR A 68 -8.36 -12.47 -19.60
N THR A 69 -8.91 -11.28 -19.60
CA THR A 69 -9.31 -10.55 -20.82
C THR A 69 -8.40 -9.36 -21.08
N SER A 70 -8.42 -8.92 -22.33
CA SER A 70 -7.88 -7.61 -22.73
C SER A 70 -9.03 -6.66 -23.06
N ILE A 71 -8.81 -5.38 -22.84
CA ILE A 71 -9.79 -4.33 -23.13
C ILE A 71 -9.36 -3.63 -24.41
N GLU A 72 -10.22 -3.61 -25.42
CA GLU A 72 -9.89 -2.92 -26.66
C GLU A 72 -9.64 -1.43 -26.40
N GLY A 73 -8.50 -0.92 -26.88
CA GLY A 73 -8.10 0.47 -26.70
C GLY A 73 -7.38 0.77 -25.39
N VAL A 74 -7.10 -0.26 -24.59
CA VAL A 74 -6.21 -0.21 -23.43
C VAL A 74 -4.96 -1.02 -23.73
N GLN A 75 -3.80 -0.50 -23.38
CA GLN A 75 -2.52 -1.14 -23.68
C GLN A 75 -2.28 -2.36 -22.80
N GLU A 76 -2.60 -2.23 -21.51
CA GLU A 76 -2.46 -3.25 -20.49
C GLU A 76 -3.63 -4.26 -20.57
N ASP A 77 -3.36 -5.51 -20.23
CA ASP A 77 -4.41 -6.48 -19.95
C ASP A 77 -5.02 -6.26 -18.55
N VAL A 78 -6.12 -6.96 -18.28
CA VAL A 78 -6.81 -6.78 -16.99
C VAL A 78 -5.95 -7.20 -15.81
N VAL A 79 -5.13 -8.27 -15.95
CA VAL A 79 -4.21 -8.71 -14.88
C VAL A 79 -3.18 -7.62 -14.56
N GLU A 80 -2.61 -7.00 -15.60
CA GLU A 80 -1.67 -5.88 -15.41
C GLU A 80 -2.33 -4.68 -14.72
N ILE A 81 -3.56 -4.33 -15.12
CA ILE A 81 -4.34 -3.28 -14.45
C ILE A 81 -4.53 -3.60 -12.96
N LEU A 82 -4.94 -4.83 -12.63
CA LEU A 82 -5.13 -5.26 -11.25
C LEU A 82 -3.82 -5.22 -10.44
N LEU A 83 -2.69 -5.61 -11.05
CA LEU A 83 -1.37 -5.52 -10.42
C LEU A 83 -0.95 -4.07 -10.18
N ASN A 84 -1.26 -3.16 -11.10
CA ASN A 84 -1.00 -1.74 -10.94
C ASN A 84 -1.87 -1.14 -9.84
N LEU A 85 -3.16 -1.50 -9.78
CA LEU A 85 -4.08 -1.06 -8.72
C LEU A 85 -3.60 -1.49 -7.32
N LYS A 86 -2.96 -2.65 -7.18
CA LYS A 86 -2.35 -3.09 -5.90
C LYS A 86 -1.22 -2.19 -5.42
N GLN A 87 -0.61 -1.41 -6.30
CA GLN A 87 0.46 -0.47 -5.96
C GLN A 87 -0.06 0.91 -5.54
N VAL A 88 -1.36 1.18 -5.70
CA VAL A 88 -1.95 2.44 -5.27
C VAL A 88 -1.93 2.53 -3.75
N ALA A 89 -1.22 3.51 -3.23
CA ALA A 89 -1.11 3.76 -1.80
C ALA A 89 -2.27 4.63 -1.33
N VAL A 90 -3.23 4.00 -0.67
CA VAL A 90 -4.44 4.63 -0.16
C VAL A 90 -4.37 4.80 1.35
N ALA A 91 -4.75 5.96 1.85
CA ALA A 91 -4.97 6.21 3.28
C ALA A 91 -6.46 6.50 3.52
N MET A 92 -7.00 5.89 4.55
CA MET A 92 -8.38 6.07 5.02
C MET A 92 -8.36 6.41 6.51
N ASN A 93 -9.08 7.47 6.91
CA ASN A 93 -8.96 8.01 8.28
C ASN A 93 -10.04 7.49 9.22
N THR A 94 -11.30 7.51 8.82
CA THR A 94 -12.44 7.26 9.73
C THR A 94 -13.25 6.02 9.37
N ARG A 95 -13.36 5.67 8.10
CA ARG A 95 -14.18 4.55 7.62
C ARG A 95 -13.38 3.26 7.51
N ASP A 96 -14.07 2.14 7.56
CA ASP A 96 -13.49 0.82 7.33
C ASP A 96 -13.57 0.39 5.86
N THR A 97 -14.52 0.93 5.12
CA THR A 97 -14.75 0.67 3.69
C THR A 97 -15.10 1.95 2.94
N ALA A 98 -14.64 2.05 1.70
CA ALA A 98 -15.01 3.11 0.77
C ALA A 98 -15.09 2.58 -0.65
N GLU A 99 -15.92 3.22 -1.48
CA GLU A 99 -16.01 2.96 -2.91
C GLU A 99 -15.43 4.16 -3.65
N LEU A 100 -14.47 3.91 -4.54
CA LEU A 100 -13.86 4.92 -5.39
C LEU A 100 -14.17 4.61 -6.84
N ARG A 101 -14.20 5.64 -7.67
CA ARG A 101 -14.49 5.51 -9.10
C ARG A 101 -13.39 6.15 -9.93
N ILE A 102 -13.08 5.53 -11.05
CA ILE A 102 -12.33 6.13 -12.15
C ILE A 102 -13.25 6.16 -13.36
N SER A 103 -13.36 7.33 -13.98
CA SER A 103 -13.97 7.51 -15.28
C SER A 103 -13.06 8.42 -16.09
N LYS A 104 -12.36 7.86 -17.06
CA LYS A 104 -11.42 8.62 -17.89
C LYS A 104 -11.57 8.26 -19.35
N LYS A 105 -11.61 9.29 -20.18
CA LYS A 105 -11.64 9.18 -21.64
C LYS A 105 -10.24 9.43 -22.19
N GLY A 106 -9.75 8.48 -22.99
CA GLY A 106 -8.46 8.59 -23.67
C GLY A 106 -8.46 9.42 -24.93
N PRO A 107 -7.33 9.47 -25.64
CA PRO A 107 -6.10 8.72 -25.34
C PRO A 107 -5.29 9.35 -24.19
N GLY A 108 -4.47 8.53 -23.54
CA GLY A 108 -3.54 8.95 -22.49
C GLY A 108 -3.51 8.03 -21.28
N PRO A 109 -2.63 8.32 -20.31
CA PRO A 109 -2.50 7.53 -19.10
C PRO A 109 -3.70 7.74 -18.16
N VAL A 110 -4.11 6.66 -17.52
CA VAL A 110 -5.03 6.65 -16.38
C VAL A 110 -4.19 6.49 -15.12
N THR A 111 -4.19 7.50 -14.27
CA THR A 111 -3.35 7.53 -13.07
C THR A 111 -4.17 7.33 -11.80
N ALA A 112 -3.49 7.05 -10.70
CA ALA A 112 -4.14 7.00 -9.38
C ALA A 112 -4.75 8.36 -8.97
N GLY A 113 -4.24 9.48 -9.51
CA GLY A 113 -4.81 10.81 -9.32
C GLY A 113 -6.15 11.04 -10.03
N ASP A 114 -6.51 10.20 -11.00
CA ASP A 114 -7.82 10.24 -11.67
C ASP A 114 -8.93 9.61 -10.84
N LEU A 115 -8.61 9.02 -9.69
CA LEU A 115 -9.59 8.50 -8.73
C LEU A 115 -10.47 9.64 -8.20
N GLN A 116 -11.77 9.45 -8.28
CA GLN A 116 -12.75 10.32 -7.63
C GLN A 116 -12.73 10.01 -6.14
N LEU A 117 -12.01 10.84 -5.38
CA LEU A 117 -11.79 10.64 -3.95
C LEU A 117 -12.95 11.22 -3.15
N ASP A 118 -13.36 10.50 -2.11
CA ASP A 118 -14.17 11.03 -1.04
C ASP A 118 -13.27 11.77 -0.04
N HIS A 119 -13.85 12.67 0.77
CA HIS A 119 -13.12 13.46 1.78
C HIS A 119 -12.35 12.65 2.82
N ASP A 120 -12.68 11.37 3.00
CA ASP A 120 -12.03 10.45 3.95
C ASP A 120 -10.88 9.65 3.35
N VAL A 121 -10.72 9.69 2.03
CA VAL A 121 -9.74 8.87 1.29
C VAL A 121 -8.69 9.76 0.65
N GLU A 122 -7.44 9.41 0.84
CA GLU A 122 -6.29 10.09 0.25
C GLU A 122 -5.41 9.10 -0.52
N VAL A 123 -4.96 9.50 -1.70
CA VAL A 123 -3.97 8.76 -2.49
C VAL A 123 -2.60 9.39 -2.31
N ARG A 124 -1.63 8.59 -1.86
CA ARG A 124 -0.26 9.04 -1.56
C ARG A 124 0.65 9.07 -2.80
N ASN A 125 0.33 8.30 -3.83
CA ASN A 125 1.09 8.21 -5.09
C ASN A 125 0.21 8.49 -6.31
N PRO A 126 -0.29 9.72 -6.49
CA PRO A 126 -1.26 10.06 -7.54
C PRO A 126 -0.69 9.90 -8.96
N ASP A 127 0.62 9.97 -9.13
CA ASP A 127 1.30 9.86 -10.43
C ASP A 127 1.44 8.41 -10.93
N LEU A 128 1.07 7.42 -10.11
CA LEU A 128 1.12 6.02 -10.49
C LEU A 128 0.18 5.77 -11.67
N VAL A 129 0.72 5.25 -12.77
CA VAL A 129 -0.06 4.87 -13.96
C VAL A 129 -0.68 3.49 -13.76
N ASN A 130 -1.99 3.41 -13.86
CA ASN A 130 -2.75 2.16 -13.74
C ASN A 130 -2.99 1.51 -15.10
N ALA A 131 -3.24 2.32 -16.14
CA ALA A 131 -3.48 1.88 -17.51
C ALA A 131 -3.17 2.99 -18.51
N ASN A 132 -2.94 2.62 -19.78
CA ASN A 132 -2.75 3.56 -20.89
C ASN A 132 -3.82 3.35 -21.94
N LEU A 133 -4.59 4.41 -22.21
CA LEU A 133 -5.60 4.40 -23.25
C LEU A 133 -4.97 4.79 -24.60
N SER A 134 -5.04 3.90 -25.59
CA SER A 134 -4.48 4.11 -26.93
C SER A 134 -5.46 4.78 -27.90
N LYS A 135 -6.75 4.75 -27.60
CA LYS A 135 -7.83 5.31 -28.42
C LYS A 135 -8.72 6.23 -27.57
N ALA A 136 -9.64 6.95 -28.25
CA ALA A 136 -10.67 7.74 -27.59
C ALA A 136 -11.76 6.82 -26.98
N ARG A 137 -11.34 5.95 -26.07
CA ARG A 137 -12.19 5.06 -25.27
C ARG A 137 -12.36 5.60 -23.88
N GLU A 138 -13.48 5.34 -23.28
CA GLU A 138 -13.74 5.61 -21.86
C GLU A 138 -13.46 4.34 -21.04
N LEU A 139 -12.69 4.49 -19.98
CA LEU A 139 -12.43 3.45 -19.00
C LEU A 139 -13.15 3.81 -17.72
N ASN A 140 -14.11 2.97 -17.33
CA ASN A 140 -14.88 3.12 -16.11
C ASN A 140 -14.57 1.97 -15.17
N MET A 141 -14.13 2.29 -13.94
CA MET A 141 -13.84 1.32 -12.91
C MET A 141 -14.47 1.74 -11.59
N ILE A 142 -14.97 0.78 -10.83
CA ILE A 142 -15.41 0.93 -9.46
C ILE A 142 -14.44 0.12 -8.59
N LEU A 143 -13.84 0.77 -7.59
CA LEU A 143 -12.82 0.21 -6.74
C LEU A 143 -13.30 0.25 -5.29
N LYS A 144 -13.26 -0.90 -4.63
CA LYS A 144 -13.53 -1.00 -3.20
C LYS A 144 -12.22 -0.91 -2.43
N VAL A 145 -12.19 -0.03 -1.45
CA VAL A 145 -11.08 0.15 -0.52
C VAL A 145 -11.50 -0.33 0.85
N GLU A 146 -10.69 -1.13 1.49
CA GLU A 146 -10.93 -1.64 2.84
C GLU A 146 -9.72 -1.41 3.74
N ARG A 147 -9.99 -1.19 5.04
CA ARG A 147 -8.95 -1.23 6.07
C ARG A 147 -8.69 -2.67 6.47
N GLY A 148 -7.44 -2.96 6.74
CA GLY A 148 -7.04 -4.30 7.17
C GLY A 148 -5.68 -4.32 7.83
N ARG A 149 -5.21 -5.51 8.13
CA ARG A 149 -3.88 -5.78 8.70
C ARG A 149 -3.29 -7.02 8.06
N GLY A 150 -1.97 -7.00 7.85
CA GLY A 150 -1.24 -8.15 7.31
C GLY A 150 -1.62 -8.48 5.88
N PHE A 151 -1.53 -9.76 5.54
CA PHE A 151 -1.81 -10.31 4.22
C PHE A 151 -3.18 -11.01 4.20
N ARG A 152 -3.95 -10.75 3.16
CA ARG A 152 -5.23 -11.42 2.89
C ARG A 152 -5.17 -12.06 1.51
N HIS A 153 -5.55 -13.32 1.42
CA HIS A 153 -5.73 -14.00 0.14
C HIS A 153 -6.91 -13.41 -0.64
N ALA A 154 -6.77 -13.40 -1.97
CA ALA A 154 -7.87 -13.08 -2.87
C ALA A 154 -8.97 -14.13 -2.81
#